data_d81625ce27a79d7fa176b8cee56d7c35
#
_entry.id   d81625ce27a79d7fa176b8cee56d7c35
#
_cell.length_a   1.000
_cell.length_b   1.000
_cell.length_c   1.000
_cell.angle_alpha   90.00
_cell.angle_beta   90.00
_cell.angle_gamma   90.00
#
_symmetry.space_group_name_H-M   'P 1'
#
loop_
_entity.id
_entity.type
_entity.pdbx_description
1 polymer ?
#
loop_
_entity_poly.entity_id
_entity_poly.type
_entity_poly.pdbx_seq_one_letter_code
_entity_poly.pdbx_strand_id
1 'polypeptide(L)'
;MIKKIYKKYEIIFNVVLFSIFPIAAFYLMEFYEHNPFEEVRFMAGFFNIILFELIAWILYFITGRAKWALRAVFIVAMVFGLINHYVMLFRSTPFVPWDIFSIGTATSVASNYDFAPTAGVVVVTVIFIALIMLMHFVDFRIKWKFRFRLIPTVLGILALCLFVNALQDEDFQMDNYLYPFLFTPAYMTKVNGMAVTFAMDLKFVAVDKPDEYSRQKAKELLDSYSGTDDNSDAANNTAITDK
;
A
#
# COMPACT_ATOMS: atom_id res chain seq x y z
N MET A 1 44.23 10.80 5.20
CA MET A 1 43.60 10.08 6.33
C MET A 1 42.16 9.64 5.95
N ILE A 2 41.29 10.49 5.51
CA ILE A 2 39.89 10.20 5.17
C ILE A 2 39.72 9.07 4.14
N LYS A 3 40.47 9.06 3.02
CA LYS A 3 40.38 8.00 1.99
C LYS A 3 40.77 6.61 2.54
N LYS A 4 41.67 6.52 3.54
CA LYS A 4 42.10 5.23 4.13
C LYS A 4 41.04 4.70 5.09
N ILE A 5 40.35 5.59 5.83
CA ILE A 5 39.24 5.26 6.71
C ILE A 5 38.02 4.82 5.85
N TYR A 6 37.70 5.57 4.80
CA TYR A 6 36.61 5.23 3.86
C TYR A 6 36.78 3.82 3.28
N LYS A 7 38.00 3.49 2.77
CA LYS A 7 38.24 2.15 2.19
C LYS A 7 38.10 1.02 3.21
N LYS A 8 38.41 1.28 4.50
CA LYS A 8 38.28 0.28 5.58
C LYS A 8 36.80 0.00 5.92
N TYR A 9 35.95 1.02 5.85
CA TYR A 9 34.53 0.93 6.24
C TYR A 9 33.57 1.08 5.05
N GLU A 10 34.09 0.96 3.83
CA GLU A 10 33.32 1.20 2.58
C GLU A 10 32.04 0.39 2.52
N ILE A 11 32.06 -0.88 2.93
CA ILE A 11 30.87 -1.75 2.91
C ILE A 11 29.83 -1.23 3.90
N ILE A 12 30.23 -0.94 5.14
CA ILE A 12 29.33 -0.45 6.18
C ILE A 12 28.71 0.88 5.75
N PHE A 13 29.55 1.80 5.26
CA PHE A 13 29.10 3.09 4.77
C PHE A 13 28.07 2.96 3.64
N ASN A 14 28.34 2.08 2.66
CA ASN A 14 27.42 1.85 1.55
C ASN A 14 26.11 1.21 2.00
N VAL A 15 26.13 0.27 2.96
CA VAL A 15 24.91 -0.33 3.53
C VAL A 15 24.09 0.72 4.27
N VAL A 16 24.71 1.50 5.15
CA VAL A 16 24.02 2.56 5.90
C VAL A 16 23.43 3.61 4.95
N LEU A 17 24.23 4.05 3.96
CA LEU A 17 23.77 5.00 2.95
C LEU A 17 22.59 4.43 2.15
N PHE A 18 22.63 3.16 1.78
CA PHE A 18 21.53 2.50 1.05
C PHE A 18 20.26 2.48 1.87
N SER A 19 20.31 2.11 3.16
CA SER A 19 19.13 2.01 4.03
C SER A 19 18.52 3.35 4.41
N ILE A 20 19.25 4.47 4.37
CA ILE A 20 18.66 5.80 4.60
C ILE A 20 17.64 6.17 3.51
N PHE A 21 17.87 5.76 2.26
CA PHE A 21 16.97 6.16 1.17
C PHE A 21 15.58 5.53 1.24
N PRO A 22 15.37 4.21 1.48
CA PRO A 22 14.04 3.64 1.67
C PRO A 22 13.26 4.29 2.80
N ILE A 23 13.93 4.62 3.92
CA ILE A 23 13.34 5.37 5.02
C ILE A 23 12.85 6.74 4.54
N ALA A 24 13.69 7.48 3.81
CA ALA A 24 13.31 8.77 3.24
C ALA A 24 12.15 8.66 2.24
N ALA A 25 12.11 7.59 1.42
CA ALA A 25 11.03 7.35 0.48
C ALA A 25 9.68 7.14 1.19
N PHE A 26 9.67 6.37 2.29
CA PHE A 26 8.49 6.18 3.12
C PHE A 26 7.98 7.52 3.68
N TYR A 27 8.82 8.27 4.38
CA TYR A 27 8.39 9.53 4.96
C TYR A 27 7.93 10.56 3.91
N LEU A 28 8.62 10.66 2.78
CA LEU A 28 8.21 11.55 1.69
C LEU A 28 6.87 11.13 1.07
N MET A 29 6.60 9.84 0.97
CA MET A 29 5.32 9.34 0.47
C MET A 29 4.15 9.78 1.37
N GLU A 30 4.31 9.67 2.70
CA GLU A 30 3.29 10.08 3.67
C GLU A 30 3.04 11.60 3.64
N PHE A 31 4.07 12.41 3.33
CA PHE A 31 3.93 13.87 3.25
C PHE A 31 2.99 14.37 2.14
N TYR A 32 2.53 13.51 1.24
CA TYR A 32 1.46 13.89 0.32
C TYR A 32 0.12 14.12 1.04
N GLU A 33 -0.13 13.44 2.17
CA GLU A 33 -1.40 13.51 2.90
C GLU A 33 -1.29 14.21 4.26
N HIS A 34 -0.27 13.89 5.04
CA HIS A 34 -0.12 14.34 6.41
C HIS A 34 1.34 14.35 6.88
N ASN A 35 1.57 14.92 8.05
CA ASN A 35 2.88 14.88 8.68
C ASN A 35 3.11 13.51 9.34
N PRO A 36 3.93 12.62 8.77
CA PRO A 36 4.13 11.28 9.30
C PRO A 36 4.78 11.24 10.69
N PHE A 37 5.51 12.28 11.08
CA PHE A 37 6.15 12.34 12.39
C PHE A 37 5.17 12.61 13.53
N GLU A 38 4.01 13.16 13.23
CA GLU A 38 2.96 13.48 14.20
C GLU A 38 1.87 12.41 14.23
N GLU A 39 1.54 11.83 13.06
CA GLU A 39 0.34 11.04 12.89
C GLU A 39 0.61 9.54 12.86
N VAL A 40 1.70 9.10 12.21
CA VAL A 40 2.01 7.67 12.11
C VAL A 40 2.52 7.15 13.45
N ARG A 41 1.88 6.09 13.94
CA ARG A 41 2.30 5.45 15.20
C ARG A 41 3.69 4.85 15.05
N PHE A 42 4.47 4.87 16.13
CA PHE A 42 5.87 4.42 16.12
C PHE A 42 6.06 3.01 15.54
N MET A 43 5.28 2.01 16.01
CA MET A 43 5.37 0.64 15.51
C MET A 43 4.94 0.53 14.04
N ALA A 44 3.91 1.24 13.66
CA ALA A 44 3.47 1.31 12.26
C ALA A 44 4.55 1.93 11.35
N GLY A 45 5.18 3.02 11.77
CA GLY A 45 6.32 3.61 11.08
C GLY A 45 7.48 2.63 10.92
N PHE A 46 7.80 1.87 11.96
CA PHE A 46 8.83 0.83 11.91
C PHE A 46 8.49 -0.27 10.88
N PHE A 47 7.23 -0.72 10.83
CA PHE A 47 6.80 -1.72 9.85
C PHE A 47 6.79 -1.19 8.42
N ASN A 48 6.42 0.07 8.20
CA ASN A 48 6.58 0.71 6.90
C ASN A 48 8.04 0.74 6.45
N ILE A 49 8.96 1.11 7.35
CA ILE A 49 10.40 1.09 7.06
C ILE A 49 10.85 -0.32 6.68
N ILE A 50 10.42 -1.37 7.39
CA ILE A 50 10.75 -2.76 7.05
C ILE A 50 10.24 -3.11 5.64
N LEU A 51 9.02 -2.74 5.27
CA LEU A 51 8.48 -2.96 3.92
C LEU A 51 9.35 -2.31 2.85
N PHE A 52 9.68 -1.03 3.03
CA PHE A 52 10.50 -0.29 2.08
C PHE A 52 11.92 -0.85 1.98
N GLU A 53 12.53 -1.24 3.10
CA GLU A 53 13.84 -1.88 3.13
C GLU A 53 13.83 -3.23 2.40
N LEU A 54 12.86 -4.11 2.69
CA LEU A 54 12.75 -5.40 2.02
C LEU A 54 12.62 -5.23 0.50
N ILE A 55 11.74 -4.33 0.04
CA ILE A 55 11.57 -4.04 -1.38
C ILE A 55 12.88 -3.50 -1.98
N ALA A 56 13.55 -2.56 -1.31
CA ALA A 56 14.81 -1.98 -1.79
C ALA A 56 15.92 -3.04 -1.91
N TRP A 57 16.09 -3.91 -0.92
CA TRP A 57 17.07 -4.97 -0.94
C TRP A 57 16.77 -6.03 -2.00
N ILE A 58 15.51 -6.43 -2.18
CA ILE A 58 15.10 -7.34 -3.26
C ILE A 58 15.48 -6.74 -4.62
N LEU A 59 15.10 -5.47 -4.86
CA LEU A 59 15.42 -4.76 -6.10
C LEU A 59 16.94 -4.60 -6.29
N TYR A 60 17.71 -4.40 -5.21
CA TYR A 60 19.16 -4.31 -5.28
C TYR A 60 19.80 -5.65 -5.71
N PHE A 61 19.32 -6.78 -5.18
CA PHE A 61 19.81 -8.09 -5.60
C PHE A 61 19.39 -8.42 -7.05
N ILE A 62 18.19 -8.02 -7.49
CA ILE A 62 17.74 -8.20 -8.87
C ILE A 62 18.61 -7.36 -9.83
N THR A 63 18.72 -6.06 -9.59
CA THR A 63 19.41 -5.13 -10.50
C THR A 63 20.92 -5.22 -10.41
N GLY A 64 21.44 -5.59 -9.23
CA GLY A 64 22.87 -5.60 -8.90
C GLY A 64 23.50 -4.21 -8.77
N ARG A 65 22.70 -3.14 -8.79
CA ARG A 65 23.14 -1.74 -8.70
C ARG A 65 22.23 -0.93 -7.80
N ALA A 66 22.79 -0.31 -6.77
CA ALA A 66 22.04 0.47 -5.79
C ALA A 66 21.20 1.57 -6.43
N LYS A 67 21.78 2.35 -7.36
CA LYS A 67 21.06 3.46 -8.01
C LYS A 67 19.77 3.06 -8.72
N TRP A 68 19.71 1.88 -9.33
CA TRP A 68 18.50 1.42 -10.02
C TRP A 68 17.44 0.93 -9.05
N ALA A 69 17.88 0.21 -8.00
CA ALA A 69 16.99 -0.25 -6.95
C ALA A 69 16.34 0.93 -6.22
N LEU A 70 17.14 1.89 -5.76
CA LEU A 70 16.65 3.08 -5.05
C LEU A 70 15.74 3.94 -5.93
N ARG A 71 16.11 4.17 -7.19
CA ARG A 71 15.24 4.90 -8.14
C ARG A 71 13.89 4.24 -8.29
N ALA A 72 13.85 2.91 -8.44
CA ALA A 72 12.61 2.18 -8.56
C ALA A 72 11.74 2.35 -7.31
N VAL A 73 12.32 2.22 -6.11
CA VAL A 73 11.60 2.46 -4.84
C VAL A 73 11.02 3.87 -4.78
N PHE A 74 11.81 4.90 -5.12
CA PHE A 74 11.35 6.29 -5.08
C PHE A 74 10.27 6.58 -6.13
N ILE A 75 10.40 6.05 -7.33
CA ILE A 75 9.37 6.22 -8.38
C ILE A 75 8.06 5.56 -7.94
N VAL A 76 8.12 4.33 -7.41
CA VAL A 76 6.93 3.63 -6.93
C VAL A 76 6.30 4.37 -5.76
N ALA A 77 7.09 4.80 -4.77
CA ALA A 77 6.61 5.58 -3.63
C ALA A 77 5.95 6.90 -4.06
N MET A 78 6.58 7.65 -4.98
CA MET A 78 6.04 8.89 -5.51
C MET A 78 4.70 8.67 -6.22
N VAL A 79 4.63 7.66 -7.11
CA VAL A 79 3.40 7.36 -7.85
C VAL A 79 2.30 6.88 -6.91
N PHE A 80 2.63 6.00 -5.95
CA PHE A 80 1.68 5.50 -4.98
C PHE A 80 1.13 6.62 -4.09
N GLY A 81 1.99 7.50 -3.57
CA GLY A 81 1.57 8.65 -2.77
C GLY A 81 0.70 9.62 -3.55
N LEU A 82 1.04 9.93 -4.81
CA LEU A 82 0.22 10.77 -5.69
C LEU A 82 -1.16 10.13 -5.97
N ILE A 83 -1.21 8.84 -6.29
CA ILE A 83 -2.48 8.14 -6.50
C ILE A 83 -3.33 8.22 -5.24
N ASN A 84 -2.76 7.89 -4.08
CA ASN A 84 -3.48 7.94 -2.81
C ASN A 84 -4.00 9.35 -2.52
N HIS A 85 -3.19 10.39 -2.72
CA HIS A 85 -3.59 11.78 -2.52
C HIS A 85 -4.84 12.15 -3.34
N TYR A 86 -4.82 11.89 -4.66
CA TYR A 86 -5.98 12.22 -5.49
C TYR A 86 -7.19 11.34 -5.20
N VAL A 87 -7.00 10.06 -4.86
CA VAL A 87 -8.10 9.19 -4.44
C VAL A 87 -8.74 9.69 -3.15
N MET A 88 -7.92 10.09 -2.16
CA MET A 88 -8.40 10.70 -0.91
C MET A 88 -9.16 12.01 -1.16
N LEU A 89 -8.64 12.86 -2.06
CA LEU A 89 -9.28 14.12 -2.42
C LEU A 89 -10.68 13.93 -3.04
N PHE A 90 -10.84 12.89 -3.88
CA PHE A 90 -12.09 12.69 -4.63
C PHE A 90 -13.15 11.90 -3.86
N ARG A 91 -12.76 10.92 -3.06
CA ARG A 91 -13.71 10.04 -2.37
C ARG A 91 -13.56 9.98 -0.85
N SER A 92 -12.60 10.71 -0.27
CA SER A 92 -12.31 10.73 1.18
C SER A 92 -11.98 9.34 1.76
N THR A 93 -11.55 8.41 0.93
CA THR A 93 -11.05 7.08 1.30
C THR A 93 -9.72 6.80 0.63
N PRO A 94 -8.80 6.07 1.27
CA PRO A 94 -7.49 5.79 0.69
C PRO A 94 -7.56 4.90 -0.56
N PHE A 95 -6.46 4.89 -1.30
CA PHE A 95 -6.26 3.94 -2.37
C PHE A 95 -6.03 2.53 -1.78
N VAL A 96 -6.85 1.58 -2.18
CA VAL A 96 -6.87 0.21 -1.66
C VAL A 96 -6.54 -0.81 -2.75
N PRO A 97 -6.08 -2.04 -2.39
CA PRO A 97 -5.63 -3.02 -3.38
C PRO A 97 -6.64 -3.36 -4.47
N TRP A 98 -7.92 -3.45 -4.16
CA TRP A 98 -8.96 -3.75 -5.16
C TRP A 98 -9.27 -2.60 -6.12
N ASP A 99 -8.85 -1.37 -5.84
CA ASP A 99 -8.97 -0.25 -6.78
C ASP A 99 -8.18 -0.47 -8.07
N ILE A 100 -7.13 -1.31 -8.02
CA ILE A 100 -6.33 -1.68 -9.18
C ILE A 100 -7.23 -2.27 -10.29
N PHE A 101 -8.25 -3.03 -9.92
CA PHE A 101 -9.19 -3.61 -10.90
C PHE A 101 -10.19 -2.59 -11.46
N SER A 102 -10.35 -1.45 -10.81
CA SER A 102 -11.29 -0.39 -11.19
C SER A 102 -10.63 0.77 -11.95
N ILE A 103 -9.33 0.69 -12.28
CA ILE A 103 -8.57 1.75 -12.95
C ILE A 103 -9.22 2.15 -14.28
N GLY A 104 -9.75 1.19 -15.06
CA GLY A 104 -10.42 1.46 -16.33
C GLY A 104 -11.67 2.34 -16.14
N THR A 105 -12.47 2.09 -15.11
CA THR A 105 -13.63 2.91 -14.77
C THR A 105 -13.21 4.28 -14.24
N ALA A 106 -12.20 4.32 -13.38
CA ALA A 106 -11.68 5.57 -12.82
C ALA A 106 -11.18 6.53 -13.92
N THR A 107 -10.46 6.01 -14.93
CA THR A 107 -9.97 6.83 -16.05
C THR A 107 -11.09 7.38 -16.93
N SER A 108 -12.22 6.68 -17.07
CA SER A 108 -13.35 7.14 -17.88
C SER A 108 -14.07 8.35 -17.27
N VAL A 109 -14.01 8.53 -15.95
CA VAL A 109 -14.64 9.65 -15.23
C VAL A 109 -13.63 10.72 -14.80
N ALA A 110 -12.34 10.48 -14.99
CA ALA A 110 -11.27 11.37 -14.55
C ALA A 110 -11.38 12.80 -15.08
N SER A 111 -11.92 12.97 -16.32
CA SER A 111 -12.12 14.30 -16.93
C SER A 111 -13.10 15.19 -16.16
N ASN A 112 -13.89 14.66 -15.24
CA ASN A 112 -14.85 15.40 -14.42
C ASN A 112 -14.24 15.95 -13.11
N TYR A 113 -12.96 15.64 -12.85
CA TYR A 113 -12.29 16.02 -11.61
C TYR A 113 -11.17 17.03 -11.87
N ASP A 114 -10.97 17.92 -10.90
CA ASP A 114 -9.86 18.88 -10.93
C ASP A 114 -8.61 18.23 -10.31
N PHE A 115 -7.58 18.07 -11.12
CA PHE A 115 -6.26 17.52 -10.71
C PHE A 115 -5.24 18.64 -10.44
N ALA A 116 -5.67 19.90 -10.26
CA ALA A 116 -4.74 20.97 -9.95
C ALA A 116 -3.94 20.65 -8.66
N PRO A 117 -2.61 20.55 -8.75
CA PRO A 117 -1.81 20.18 -7.60
C PRO A 117 -1.74 21.34 -6.58
N THR A 118 -1.88 21.02 -5.31
CA THR A 118 -1.61 21.99 -4.24
C THR A 118 -0.11 22.30 -4.16
N ALA A 119 0.26 23.42 -3.54
CA ALA A 119 1.66 23.78 -3.33
C ALA A 119 2.43 22.69 -2.58
N GLY A 120 1.80 22.01 -1.60
CA GLY A 120 2.38 20.88 -0.87
C GLY A 120 2.73 19.71 -1.77
N VAL A 121 1.79 19.29 -2.62
CA VAL A 121 1.99 18.21 -3.60
C VAL A 121 3.15 18.52 -4.54
N VAL A 122 3.22 19.78 -5.04
CA VAL A 122 4.31 20.20 -5.92
C VAL A 122 5.66 20.13 -5.21
N VAL A 123 5.75 20.63 -3.98
CA VAL A 123 7.00 20.63 -3.20
C VAL A 123 7.48 19.18 -2.95
N VAL A 124 6.60 18.29 -2.47
CA VAL A 124 6.95 16.89 -2.21
C VAL A 124 7.40 16.20 -3.50
N THR A 125 6.69 16.42 -4.62
CA THR A 125 7.05 15.84 -5.93
C THR A 125 8.41 16.34 -6.41
N VAL A 126 8.70 17.63 -6.27
CA VAL A 126 10.01 18.22 -6.63
C VAL A 126 11.13 17.59 -5.78
N ILE A 127 10.90 17.37 -4.48
CA ILE A 127 11.88 16.71 -3.61
C ILE A 127 12.11 15.25 -4.08
N PHE A 128 11.06 14.49 -4.41
CA PHE A 128 11.20 13.15 -4.98
C PHE A 128 12.05 13.15 -6.24
N ILE A 129 11.77 14.02 -7.20
CA ILE A 129 12.51 14.14 -8.46
C ILE A 129 13.98 14.50 -8.19
N ALA A 130 14.23 15.47 -7.29
CA ALA A 130 15.59 15.87 -6.92
C ALA A 130 16.38 14.69 -6.31
N LEU A 131 15.77 13.89 -5.43
CA LEU A 131 16.42 12.73 -4.82
C LEU A 131 16.64 11.61 -5.84
N ILE A 132 15.69 11.35 -6.76
CA ILE A 132 15.86 10.39 -7.85
C ILE A 132 17.06 10.78 -8.74
N MET A 133 17.25 12.08 -9.01
CA MET A 133 18.42 12.59 -9.73
C MET A 133 19.70 12.41 -8.91
N LEU A 134 19.67 12.75 -7.64
CA LEU A 134 20.80 12.63 -6.72
C LEU A 134 21.32 11.18 -6.60
N MET A 135 20.44 10.17 -6.72
CA MET A 135 20.82 8.76 -6.72
C MET A 135 21.74 8.37 -7.87
N HIS A 136 21.95 9.25 -8.86
CA HIS A 136 22.99 9.04 -9.87
C HIS A 136 24.36 8.86 -9.25
N PHE A 137 24.63 9.53 -8.15
CA PHE A 137 25.91 9.50 -7.42
C PHE A 137 26.06 8.28 -6.49
N VAL A 138 24.97 7.57 -6.21
CA VAL A 138 24.97 6.36 -5.37
C VAL A 138 25.16 5.13 -6.27
N ASP A 139 26.38 4.84 -6.68
CA ASP A 139 26.67 3.76 -7.64
C ASP A 139 27.57 2.67 -7.05
N PHE A 140 27.12 2.02 -5.97
CA PHE A 140 27.76 0.79 -5.56
C PHE A 140 27.07 -0.44 -6.16
N ARG A 141 27.88 -1.49 -6.43
CA ARG A 141 27.45 -2.64 -7.24
C ARG A 141 27.81 -3.95 -6.58
N ILE A 142 26.92 -4.93 -6.71
CA ILE A 142 27.24 -6.32 -6.36
C ILE A 142 28.12 -6.92 -7.46
N LYS A 143 29.29 -7.43 -7.05
CA LYS A 143 30.23 -8.12 -7.97
C LYS A 143 29.89 -9.59 -8.22
N TRP A 144 28.85 -10.12 -7.56
CA TRP A 144 28.43 -11.51 -7.70
C TRP A 144 27.78 -11.78 -9.06
N LYS A 145 27.99 -12.98 -9.61
CA LYS A 145 27.29 -13.45 -10.80
C LYS A 145 25.77 -13.52 -10.51
N PHE A 146 24.94 -13.27 -11.51
CA PHE A 146 23.47 -13.21 -11.38
C PHE A 146 22.88 -14.42 -10.62
N ARG A 147 23.33 -15.65 -10.95
CA ARG A 147 22.88 -16.88 -10.28
C ARG A 147 23.05 -16.86 -8.74
N PHE A 148 24.09 -16.24 -8.22
CA PHE A 148 24.30 -16.14 -6.78
C PHE A 148 23.47 -15.04 -6.12
N ARG A 149 23.02 -14.06 -6.90
CA ARG A 149 22.11 -13.01 -6.44
C ARG A 149 20.67 -13.50 -6.31
N LEU A 150 20.31 -14.58 -7.04
CA LEU A 150 18.96 -15.19 -6.95
C LEU A 150 18.67 -15.72 -5.54
N ILE A 151 19.66 -16.25 -4.82
CA ILE A 151 19.44 -16.79 -3.47
C ILE A 151 18.92 -15.70 -2.53
N PRO A 152 19.64 -14.56 -2.30
CA PRO A 152 19.14 -13.50 -1.44
C PRO A 152 17.87 -12.84 -1.99
N THR A 153 17.65 -12.81 -3.30
CA THR A 153 16.40 -12.32 -3.90
C THR A 153 15.22 -13.19 -3.48
N VAL A 154 15.32 -14.52 -3.63
CA VAL A 154 14.25 -15.45 -3.25
C VAL A 154 13.99 -15.42 -1.75
N LEU A 155 15.06 -15.37 -0.92
CA LEU A 155 14.92 -15.23 0.53
C LEU A 155 14.25 -13.89 0.91
N GLY A 156 14.59 -12.80 0.22
CA GLY A 156 13.96 -11.50 0.42
C GLY A 156 12.48 -11.51 0.05
N ILE A 157 12.11 -12.12 -1.09
CA ILE A 157 10.72 -12.28 -1.49
C ILE A 157 9.94 -13.13 -0.47
N LEU A 158 10.53 -14.24 -0.01
CA LEU A 158 9.92 -15.07 1.00
C LEU A 158 9.69 -14.29 2.31
N ALA A 159 10.70 -13.54 2.75
CA ALA A 159 10.61 -12.68 3.94
C ALA A 159 9.51 -11.62 3.76
N LEU A 160 9.41 -10.98 2.58
CA LEU A 160 8.36 -10.02 2.27
C LEU A 160 6.97 -10.67 2.31
N CYS A 161 6.80 -11.85 1.70
CA CYS A 161 5.53 -12.57 1.73
C CYS A 161 5.12 -12.95 3.16
N LEU A 162 6.06 -13.46 3.96
CA LEU A 162 5.79 -13.80 5.36
C LEU A 162 5.44 -12.57 6.19
N PHE A 163 6.14 -11.46 5.95
CA PHE A 163 5.87 -10.20 6.65
C PHE A 163 4.52 -9.61 6.28
N VAL A 164 4.16 -9.59 4.98
CA VAL A 164 2.84 -9.16 4.51
C VAL A 164 1.74 -10.06 5.08
N ASN A 165 1.96 -11.39 5.12
CA ASN A 165 1.01 -12.31 5.74
C ASN A 165 0.82 -12.03 7.24
N ALA A 166 1.89 -11.74 7.97
CA ALA A 166 1.80 -11.34 9.37
C ALA A 166 1.03 -10.03 9.57
N LEU A 167 1.22 -9.04 8.67
CA LEU A 167 0.47 -7.77 8.72
C LEU A 167 -1.05 -7.97 8.46
N GLN A 168 -1.48 -9.06 7.83
CA GLN A 168 -2.88 -9.37 7.59
C GLN A 168 -3.56 -10.10 8.77
N ASP A 169 -2.78 -10.62 9.70
CA ASP A 169 -3.25 -11.31 10.90
C ASP A 169 -3.73 -10.30 11.96
N GLU A 170 -4.94 -10.50 12.47
CA GLU A 170 -5.57 -9.57 13.41
C GLU A 170 -4.91 -9.57 14.80
N ASP A 171 -4.48 -10.73 15.28
CA ASP A 171 -3.79 -10.85 16.57
C ASP A 171 -2.44 -10.12 16.47
N PHE A 172 -1.69 -10.32 15.38
CA PHE A 172 -0.46 -9.58 15.14
C PHE A 172 -0.67 -8.07 15.08
N GLN A 173 -1.74 -7.61 14.42
CA GLN A 173 -2.08 -6.18 14.35
C GLN A 173 -2.33 -5.59 15.74
N MET A 174 -3.11 -6.27 16.57
CA MET A 174 -3.45 -5.82 17.92
C MET A 174 -2.24 -5.83 18.84
N ASP A 175 -1.44 -6.89 18.83
CA ASP A 175 -0.23 -7.03 19.66
C ASP A 175 0.83 -5.97 19.33
N ASN A 176 0.84 -5.47 18.07
CA ASN A 176 1.78 -4.45 17.61
C ASN A 176 1.18 -3.05 17.49
N TYR A 177 0.04 -2.80 18.12
CA TYR A 177 -0.62 -1.48 18.16
C TYR A 177 -0.96 -0.91 16.78
N LEU A 178 -1.16 -1.75 15.77
CA LEU A 178 -1.72 -1.34 14.50
C LEU A 178 -3.23 -1.12 14.65
N TYR A 179 -3.78 -0.23 13.82
CA TYR A 179 -5.21 0.05 13.82
C TYR A 179 -5.93 -0.85 12.81
N PRO A 180 -6.75 -1.83 13.24
CA PRO A 180 -7.28 -2.87 12.34
C PRO A 180 -8.65 -2.53 11.74
N PHE A 181 -9.27 -1.39 12.09
CA PHE A 181 -10.68 -1.13 11.81
C PHE A 181 -10.93 -0.52 10.43
N LEU A 182 -11.53 -1.30 9.54
CA LEU A 182 -11.83 -0.94 8.15
C LEU A 182 -12.94 0.11 7.98
N PHE A 183 -13.80 0.32 8.97
CA PHE A 183 -14.90 1.29 8.88
C PHE A 183 -14.41 2.76 8.95
N THR A 184 -13.14 3.00 9.28
CA THR A 184 -12.50 4.31 9.25
C THR A 184 -11.21 4.27 8.43
N PRO A 185 -11.27 3.98 7.11
CA PRO A 185 -10.08 3.69 6.31
C PRO A 185 -9.12 4.88 6.21
N ALA A 186 -9.61 6.11 6.15
CA ALA A 186 -8.79 7.31 6.15
C ALA A 186 -7.98 7.45 7.46
N TYR A 187 -8.60 7.19 8.61
CA TYR A 187 -7.90 7.20 9.90
C TYR A 187 -6.89 6.03 10.00
N MET A 188 -7.28 4.84 9.53
CA MET A 188 -6.40 3.68 9.50
C MET A 188 -5.11 3.97 8.71
N THR A 189 -5.23 4.55 7.51
CA THR A 189 -4.08 4.94 6.70
C THR A 189 -3.22 6.02 7.38
N LYS A 190 -3.87 6.99 8.03
CA LYS A 190 -3.19 8.06 8.74
C LYS A 190 -2.31 7.57 9.88
N VAL A 191 -2.79 6.60 10.69
CA VAL A 191 -2.06 6.11 11.87
C VAL A 191 -1.14 4.93 11.60
N ASN A 192 -1.45 4.10 10.58
CA ASN A 192 -0.65 2.96 10.20
C ASN A 192 0.34 3.27 9.07
N GLY A 193 0.15 4.37 8.34
CA GLY A 193 0.87 4.67 7.10
C GLY A 193 0.29 3.94 5.90
N MET A 194 0.48 4.53 4.71
CA MET A 194 -0.13 4.06 3.45
C MET A 194 0.28 2.64 3.07
N ALA A 195 1.59 2.31 3.16
CA ALA A 195 2.09 1.03 2.66
C ALA A 195 1.70 -0.13 3.57
N VAL A 196 1.73 0.05 4.91
CA VAL A 196 1.27 -0.97 5.86
C VAL A 196 -0.22 -1.18 5.72
N THR A 197 -1.03 -0.11 5.65
CA THR A 197 -2.48 -0.23 5.43
C THR A 197 -2.79 -0.97 4.14
N PHE A 198 -2.13 -0.61 3.03
CA PHE A 198 -2.30 -1.31 1.76
C PHE A 198 -1.93 -2.80 1.85
N ALA A 199 -0.86 -3.15 2.58
CA ALA A 199 -0.47 -4.54 2.81
C ALA A 199 -1.49 -5.31 3.67
N MET A 200 -2.06 -4.67 4.70
CA MET A 200 -3.13 -5.24 5.54
C MET A 200 -4.39 -5.52 4.71
N ASP A 201 -4.73 -4.63 3.78
CA ASP A 201 -5.94 -4.73 2.95
C ASP A 201 -5.83 -5.74 1.81
N LEU A 202 -4.63 -6.28 1.52
CA LEU A 202 -4.46 -7.30 0.48
C LEU A 202 -5.31 -8.56 0.73
N LYS A 203 -5.62 -8.89 1.98
CA LYS A 203 -6.51 -10.03 2.33
C LYS A 203 -7.92 -9.90 1.74
N PHE A 204 -8.38 -8.67 1.45
CA PHE A 204 -9.71 -8.40 0.92
C PHE A 204 -9.79 -8.37 -0.62
N VAL A 205 -8.67 -8.56 -1.31
CA VAL A 205 -8.63 -8.65 -2.79
C VAL A 205 -9.29 -9.94 -3.26
N ALA A 206 -9.11 -11.03 -2.53
CA ALA A 206 -9.79 -12.29 -2.78
C ALA A 206 -11.06 -12.35 -1.93
N VAL A 207 -12.22 -12.18 -2.56
CA VAL A 207 -13.52 -12.41 -1.90
C VAL A 207 -13.77 -13.90 -1.94
N ASP A 208 -13.70 -14.56 -0.79
CA ASP A 208 -14.13 -15.93 -0.66
C ASP A 208 -15.65 -16.00 -0.88
N LYS A 209 -16.06 -16.93 -1.74
CA LYS A 209 -17.48 -17.19 -1.89
C LYS A 209 -18.01 -17.78 -0.57
N PRO A 210 -19.16 -17.29 -0.06
CA PRO A 210 -19.77 -17.89 1.11
C PRO A 210 -19.94 -19.41 0.90
N ASP A 211 -19.74 -20.17 1.97
CA ASP A 211 -19.99 -21.61 1.96
C ASP A 211 -21.41 -21.87 1.43
N GLU A 212 -21.53 -22.86 0.54
CA GLU A 212 -22.78 -23.21 -0.15
C GLU A 212 -23.29 -22.16 -1.17
N TYR A 213 -22.51 -21.14 -1.57
CA TYR A 213 -22.94 -20.21 -2.62
C TYR A 213 -23.09 -20.96 -3.96
N SER A 214 -24.36 -21.17 -4.36
CA SER A 214 -24.71 -21.69 -5.68
C SER A 214 -25.77 -20.79 -6.33
N ARG A 215 -25.78 -20.74 -7.69
CA ARG A 215 -26.83 -20.04 -8.44
C ARG A 215 -28.23 -20.55 -8.08
N GLN A 216 -28.33 -21.83 -7.75
CA GLN A 216 -29.57 -22.50 -7.41
C GLN A 216 -30.11 -21.98 -6.07
N LYS A 217 -29.27 -21.89 -5.06
CA LYS A 217 -29.62 -21.40 -3.72
C LYS A 217 -29.94 -19.90 -3.72
N ALA A 218 -29.24 -19.09 -4.55
CA ALA A 218 -29.54 -17.69 -4.74
C ALA A 218 -30.94 -17.50 -5.40
N LYS A 219 -31.30 -18.39 -6.33
CA LYS A 219 -32.61 -18.38 -6.97
C LYS A 219 -33.75 -18.81 -6.04
N GLU A 220 -33.52 -19.87 -5.23
CA GLU A 220 -34.43 -20.32 -4.17
C GLU A 220 -34.69 -19.23 -3.12
N LEU A 221 -33.65 -18.49 -2.72
CA LEU A 221 -33.80 -17.33 -1.82
C LEU A 221 -34.62 -16.22 -2.47
N LEU A 222 -34.35 -15.85 -3.72
CA LEU A 222 -35.12 -14.84 -4.47
C LEU A 222 -36.58 -15.24 -4.61
N ASP A 223 -36.85 -16.51 -4.96
CA ASP A 223 -38.19 -17.04 -5.11
C ASP A 223 -38.95 -17.08 -3.76
N SER A 224 -38.24 -17.33 -2.63
CA SER A 224 -38.82 -17.29 -1.29
C SER A 224 -39.18 -15.86 -0.83
N TYR A 225 -38.40 -14.87 -1.20
CA TYR A 225 -38.70 -13.45 -0.91
C TYR A 225 -39.83 -12.89 -1.80
N SER A 226 -39.84 -13.24 -3.08
CA SER A 226 -40.93 -12.81 -3.98
C SER A 226 -42.28 -13.46 -3.64
N GLY A 227 -42.28 -14.67 -3.03
CA GLY A 227 -43.51 -15.30 -2.55
C GLY A 227 -44.09 -14.72 -1.25
N THR A 228 -43.30 -13.92 -0.50
CA THR A 228 -43.77 -13.31 0.77
C THR A 228 -44.42 -11.96 0.55
N ASP A 229 -44.09 -11.24 -0.52
CA ASP A 229 -44.69 -9.92 -0.82
C ASP A 229 -46.13 -10.03 -1.32
N ASP A 230 -46.50 -11.10 -2.06
CA ASP A 230 -47.86 -11.33 -2.51
C ASP A 230 -48.85 -11.63 -1.35
N ASN A 231 -48.36 -12.18 -0.23
CA ASN A 231 -49.21 -12.44 0.94
C ASN A 231 -49.38 -11.22 1.88
N SER A 232 -48.46 -10.25 1.84
CA SER A 232 -48.56 -9.03 2.67
C SER A 232 -49.55 -8.02 2.08
N ASP A 233 -49.69 -7.95 0.77
CA ASP A 233 -50.66 -7.08 0.10
C ASP A 233 -52.09 -7.63 0.16
N ALA A 234 -52.26 -8.95 0.19
CA ALA A 234 -53.58 -9.59 0.37
C ALA A 234 -54.14 -9.40 1.80
N ALA A 235 -53.27 -9.41 2.81
CA ALA A 235 -53.69 -9.20 4.21
C ALA A 235 -54.04 -7.72 4.51
N ASN A 236 -53.41 -6.77 3.84
CA ASN A 236 -53.69 -5.35 4.01
C ASN A 236 -54.94 -4.88 3.25
N ASN A 237 -55.34 -5.52 2.15
CA ASN A 237 -56.56 -5.16 1.41
C ASN A 237 -57.85 -5.69 2.05
N THR A 238 -57.80 -6.73 2.88
CA THR A 238 -58.95 -7.23 3.63
C THR A 238 -59.30 -6.39 4.87
N ALA A 239 -58.35 -5.59 5.39
CA ALA A 239 -58.58 -4.74 6.57
C ALA A 239 -59.20 -3.36 6.27
N ILE A 240 -59.37 -2.99 4.97
CA ILE A 240 -59.86 -1.67 4.53
C ILE A 240 -61.35 -1.75 4.10
N THR A 241 -61.96 -2.92 3.98
CA THR A 241 -63.34 -3.08 3.49
C THR A 241 -64.42 -3.24 4.57
N ASP A 242 -64.02 -3.26 5.87
CA ASP A 242 -64.97 -3.37 6.99
C ASP A 242 -64.97 -2.12 7.91
N LYS A 243 -65.30 -0.93 7.33
CA LYS A 243 -65.78 0.23 8.08
C LYS A 243 -66.74 1.08 7.25
#